data_cfa114ebe42accb637f36b30f3c613f8
#
_entry.id   cfa114ebe42accb637f36b30f3c613f8
#
_cell.length_a   1.000
_cell.length_b   1.000
_cell.length_c   1.000
_cell.angle_alpha   90.00
_cell.angle_beta   90.00
_cell.angle_gamma   90.00
#
_symmetry.space_group_name_H-M   'P 1'
#
loop_
_entity.id
_entity.type
_entity.pdbx_description
1 polymer ?
#
loop_
_entity_poly.entity_id
_entity_poly.type
_entity_poly.pdbx_seq_one_letter_code
_entity_poly.pdbx_strand_id
1 'polypeptide(L)'
;MPTALRTTVGAPGARLVGLGSYRPTRIVDNDEVCRRIDSTDEWIRTRSGIVTRRWADDSETLTMMASTAAGKALSEAGVSGDQVGCVLVATVSHLLQTPSLAASVTHEIGADGGAAFDISAACAGFVYGVSMAADMVRSGSVGGDRPYVVVIGAERLTDMTDFTDRSTA
;
A
#
# COMPACT_ATOMS: atom_id res chain seq x y z
N MET A 1 -40.45 -8.39 -12.65
CA MET A 1 -39.55 -8.26 -13.80
C MET A 1 -38.11 -8.31 -13.32
N PRO A 2 -37.23 -9.14 -13.88
CA PRO A 2 -35.83 -9.07 -13.46
C PRO A 2 -35.24 -7.72 -13.85
N THR A 3 -34.71 -6.99 -12.88
CA THR A 3 -34.01 -5.73 -13.15
C THR A 3 -32.73 -6.06 -13.89
N ALA A 4 -32.61 -5.62 -15.14
CA ALA A 4 -31.36 -5.79 -15.87
C ALA A 4 -30.23 -5.05 -15.17
N LEU A 5 -29.07 -5.72 -15.01
CA LEU A 5 -27.86 -5.07 -14.52
C LEU A 5 -27.52 -3.93 -15.50
N ARG A 6 -27.31 -2.73 -14.96
CA ARG A 6 -26.86 -1.60 -15.77
C ARG A 6 -25.45 -1.88 -16.26
N THR A 7 -25.24 -1.78 -17.56
CA THR A 7 -23.88 -1.76 -18.12
C THR A 7 -23.24 -0.42 -17.79
N THR A 8 -22.04 -0.45 -17.24
CA THR A 8 -21.24 0.74 -16.99
C THR A 8 -20.55 1.20 -18.27
N VAL A 9 -20.37 2.50 -18.42
CA VAL A 9 -19.59 3.07 -19.52
C VAL A 9 -18.24 3.47 -18.93
N GLY A 10 -17.20 2.76 -19.33
CA GLY A 10 -15.84 3.01 -18.88
C GLY A 10 -15.09 4.04 -19.73
N ALA A 11 -13.86 4.31 -19.34
CA ALA A 11 -12.95 5.19 -20.06
C ALA A 11 -12.09 4.40 -21.07
N PRO A 12 -11.60 5.04 -22.16
CA PRO A 12 -10.74 4.37 -23.15
C PRO A 12 -9.37 3.97 -22.60
N GLY A 13 -8.97 4.50 -21.45
CA GLY A 13 -7.71 4.21 -20.78
C GLY A 13 -7.67 4.69 -19.34
N ALA A 14 -6.63 4.31 -18.64
CA ALA A 14 -6.30 4.81 -17.30
C ALA A 14 -4.92 5.47 -17.32
N ARG A 15 -4.71 6.44 -16.44
CA ARG A 15 -3.41 7.11 -16.26
C ARG A 15 -3.09 7.27 -14.78
N LEU A 16 -1.82 7.26 -14.45
CA LEU A 16 -1.34 7.63 -13.14
C LEU A 16 -1.34 9.17 -13.02
N VAL A 17 -1.96 9.71 -11.97
CA VAL A 17 -2.14 11.16 -11.79
C VAL A 17 -1.44 11.71 -10.56
N GLY A 18 -1.05 10.86 -9.63
CA GLY A 18 -0.29 11.27 -8.44
C GLY A 18 0.45 10.11 -7.82
N LEU A 19 1.57 10.41 -7.18
CA LEU A 19 2.42 9.49 -6.44
C LEU A 19 2.65 10.01 -5.03
N GLY A 20 2.76 9.11 -4.06
CA GLY A 20 3.05 9.45 -2.69
C GLY A 20 3.82 8.33 -2.01
N SER A 21 4.67 8.70 -1.07
CA SER A 21 5.43 7.72 -0.30
C SER A 21 5.56 8.13 1.15
N TYR A 22 5.70 7.13 1.99
CA TYR A 22 6.12 7.27 3.38
C TYR A 22 7.30 6.34 3.65
N ARG A 23 8.23 6.78 4.45
CA ARG A 23 9.35 5.96 4.94
C ARG A 23 9.50 6.24 6.43
N PRO A 24 9.58 5.21 7.27
CA PRO A 24 9.80 5.36 8.71
C PRO A 24 11.00 6.27 9.02
N THR A 25 10.94 6.94 10.17
CA THR A 25 11.92 7.96 10.53
C THR A 25 13.23 7.36 11.03
N ARG A 26 13.18 6.20 11.72
CA ARG A 26 14.35 5.55 12.30
C ARG A 26 15.23 4.92 11.22
N ILE A 27 16.49 5.33 11.17
CA ILE A 27 17.52 4.72 10.33
C ILE A 27 18.21 3.61 11.14
N VAL A 28 18.37 2.45 10.52
CA VAL A 28 19.04 1.27 11.09
C VAL A 28 20.16 0.86 10.13
N ASP A 29 21.38 0.79 10.62
CA ASP A 29 22.56 0.34 9.89
C ASP A 29 22.76 -1.19 10.00
N ASN A 30 23.75 -1.70 9.28
CA ASN A 30 24.04 -3.12 9.29
C ASN A 30 24.63 -3.57 10.65
N ASP A 31 25.35 -2.71 11.36
CA ASP A 31 25.93 -3.06 12.66
C ASP A 31 24.82 -3.30 13.69
N GLU A 32 23.75 -2.52 13.66
CA GLU A 32 22.60 -2.76 14.54
C GLU A 32 21.90 -4.10 14.21
N VAL A 33 21.75 -4.43 12.93
CA VAL A 33 21.17 -5.72 12.51
C VAL A 33 22.07 -6.88 12.95
N CYS A 34 23.38 -6.78 12.76
CA CYS A 34 24.36 -7.81 13.13
C CYS A 34 24.47 -8.06 14.63
N ARG A 35 23.94 -7.17 15.50
CA ARG A 35 23.81 -7.46 16.93
C ARG A 35 22.72 -8.50 17.22
N ARG A 36 21.83 -8.73 16.29
CA ARG A 36 20.68 -9.64 16.46
C ARG A 36 20.84 -10.94 15.70
N ILE A 37 21.56 -10.91 14.57
CA ILE A 37 21.81 -12.06 13.71
C ILE A 37 23.31 -12.30 13.53
N ASP A 38 23.69 -13.54 13.28
CA ASP A 38 25.07 -13.92 12.94
C ASP A 38 25.40 -13.49 11.50
N SER A 39 25.87 -12.25 11.32
CA SER A 39 26.23 -11.67 10.03
C SER A 39 27.24 -10.54 10.20
N THR A 40 27.69 -9.95 9.08
CA THR A 40 28.60 -8.80 9.06
C THR A 40 28.11 -7.74 8.07
N ASP A 41 28.48 -6.46 8.29
CA ASP A 41 28.20 -5.38 7.34
C ASP A 41 28.74 -5.72 5.93
N GLU A 42 29.95 -6.25 5.82
CA GLU A 42 30.54 -6.65 4.55
C GLU A 42 29.72 -7.73 3.83
N TRP A 43 29.23 -8.73 4.58
CA TRP A 43 28.39 -9.79 4.00
C TRP A 43 27.08 -9.22 3.45
N ILE A 44 26.40 -8.35 4.23
CA ILE A 44 25.14 -7.74 3.82
C ILE A 44 25.34 -6.86 2.58
N ARG A 45 26.36 -6.00 2.58
CA ARG A 45 26.65 -5.11 1.44
C ARG A 45 27.00 -5.88 0.18
N THR A 46 27.83 -6.89 0.30
CA THR A 46 28.26 -7.69 -0.88
C THR A 46 27.09 -8.43 -1.53
N ARG A 47 26.13 -8.90 -0.73
CA ARG A 47 24.99 -9.69 -1.20
C ARG A 47 23.79 -8.87 -1.65
N SER A 48 23.50 -7.76 -1.00
CA SER A 48 22.28 -6.98 -1.19
C SER A 48 22.51 -5.53 -1.63
N GLY A 49 23.72 -5.00 -1.43
CA GLY A 49 24.02 -3.57 -1.58
C GLY A 49 23.43 -2.69 -0.47
N ILE A 50 22.74 -3.27 0.53
CA ILE A 50 22.05 -2.51 1.57
C ILE A 50 23.07 -1.97 2.58
N VAL A 51 23.05 -0.65 2.78
CA VAL A 51 23.84 0.07 3.77
C VAL A 51 23.01 0.39 5.01
N THR A 52 21.79 0.87 4.79
CA THR A 52 20.84 1.22 5.85
C THR A 52 19.42 0.82 5.42
N ARG A 53 18.52 0.67 6.40
CA ARG A 53 17.07 0.52 6.21
C ARG A 53 16.32 1.42 7.17
N ARG A 54 15.01 1.45 7.03
CA ARG A 54 14.14 2.17 7.93
C ARG A 54 13.26 1.19 8.69
N TRP A 55 13.17 1.36 9.99
CA TRP A 55 12.25 0.59 10.84
C TRP A 55 11.22 1.54 11.43
N ALA A 56 9.95 1.15 11.32
CA ALA A 56 8.86 1.85 11.95
C ALA A 56 8.93 1.71 13.47
N ASP A 57 8.63 2.77 14.19
CA ASP A 57 8.39 2.72 15.64
C ASP A 57 6.92 2.42 15.95
N ASP A 58 6.55 2.38 17.23
CA ASP A 58 5.20 2.03 17.65
C ASP A 58 4.15 3.06 17.21
N SER A 59 4.53 4.31 16.99
CA SER A 59 3.63 5.36 16.51
C SER A 59 3.42 5.31 14.99
N GLU A 60 4.35 4.71 14.26
CA GLU A 60 4.32 4.55 12.81
C GLU A 60 3.57 3.28 12.43
N THR A 61 2.26 3.26 12.72
CA THR A 61 1.40 2.12 12.38
C THR A 61 1.28 1.92 10.87
N LEU A 62 0.95 0.70 10.45
CA LEU A 62 0.75 0.38 9.03
C LEU A 62 -0.34 1.26 8.41
N THR A 63 -1.45 1.49 9.13
CA THR A 63 -2.52 2.41 8.69
C THR A 63 -1.99 3.83 8.51
N MET A 64 -1.26 4.38 9.48
CA MET A 64 -0.71 5.73 9.40
C MET A 64 0.26 5.89 8.24
N MET A 65 1.16 4.93 8.02
CA MET A 65 2.12 4.96 6.91
C MET A 65 1.40 4.92 5.56
N ALA A 66 0.43 4.01 5.40
CA ALA A 66 -0.36 3.87 4.18
C ALA A 66 -1.21 5.11 3.89
N SER A 67 -1.91 5.64 4.91
CA SER A 67 -2.74 6.84 4.76
C SER A 67 -1.91 8.09 4.46
N THR A 68 -0.73 8.22 5.05
CA THR A 68 0.19 9.33 4.76
C THR A 68 0.69 9.28 3.32
N ALA A 69 1.05 8.10 2.81
CA ALA A 69 1.45 7.93 1.42
C ALA A 69 0.29 8.24 0.46
N ALA A 70 -0.91 7.73 0.74
CA ALA A 70 -2.11 8.00 -0.04
C ALA A 70 -2.46 9.49 -0.05
N GLY A 71 -2.45 10.16 1.09
CA GLY A 71 -2.72 11.59 1.19
C GLY A 71 -1.76 12.45 0.36
N LYS A 72 -0.47 12.08 0.31
CA LYS A 72 0.51 12.73 -0.58
C LYS A 72 0.18 12.53 -2.05
N ALA A 73 -0.21 11.32 -2.46
CA ALA A 73 -0.59 11.03 -3.84
C ALA A 73 -1.84 11.83 -4.25
N LEU A 74 -2.85 11.90 -3.38
CA LEU A 74 -4.06 12.69 -3.61
C LEU A 74 -3.75 14.19 -3.70
N SER A 75 -2.90 14.68 -2.81
CA SER A 75 -2.47 16.10 -2.83
C SER A 75 -1.72 16.45 -4.12
N GLU A 76 -0.81 15.58 -4.58
CA GLU A 76 -0.11 15.78 -5.85
C GLU A 76 -1.06 15.78 -7.04
N ALA A 77 -2.07 14.91 -7.00
CA ALA A 77 -3.09 14.82 -8.05
C ALA A 77 -4.12 15.96 -8.02
N GLY A 78 -4.20 16.73 -6.92
CA GLY A 78 -5.28 17.71 -6.69
C GLY A 78 -6.64 17.04 -6.52
N VAL A 79 -6.68 15.82 -5.98
CA VAL A 79 -7.88 14.99 -5.80
C VAL A 79 -8.25 14.95 -4.31
N SER A 80 -9.53 15.14 -4.01
CA SER A 80 -10.07 14.97 -2.65
C SER A 80 -10.55 13.54 -2.40
N GLY A 81 -10.62 13.11 -1.14
CA GLY A 81 -11.00 11.76 -0.77
C GLY A 81 -12.39 11.35 -1.26
N ASP A 82 -13.34 12.28 -1.27
CA ASP A 82 -14.72 12.05 -1.74
C ASP A 82 -14.82 11.73 -3.23
N GLN A 83 -13.78 12.01 -4.01
CA GLN A 83 -13.67 11.65 -5.43
C GLN A 83 -13.07 10.25 -5.65
N VAL A 84 -12.62 9.57 -4.59
CA VAL A 84 -12.06 8.23 -4.67
C VAL A 84 -13.17 7.19 -4.69
N GLY A 85 -13.23 6.39 -5.74
CA GLY A 85 -14.19 5.30 -5.90
C GLY A 85 -13.73 3.95 -5.39
N CYS A 86 -12.41 3.76 -5.24
CA CYS A 86 -11.86 2.54 -4.67
C CYS A 86 -10.48 2.76 -4.06
N VAL A 87 -10.23 2.09 -2.94
CA VAL A 87 -8.91 1.98 -2.30
C VAL A 87 -8.48 0.50 -2.30
N LEU A 88 -7.34 0.23 -2.92
CA LEU A 88 -6.71 -1.09 -2.98
C LEU A 88 -5.40 -1.04 -2.18
N VAL A 89 -5.25 -1.92 -1.19
CA VAL A 89 -4.00 -2.04 -0.44
C VAL A 89 -3.38 -3.41 -0.67
N ALA A 90 -2.18 -3.45 -1.23
CA ALA A 90 -1.36 -4.65 -1.32
C ALA A 90 -0.52 -4.76 -0.04
N THR A 91 -0.81 -5.78 0.76
CA THR A 91 -0.11 -6.04 2.03
C THR A 91 -0.16 -7.51 2.41
N VAL A 92 0.88 -7.97 3.12
CA VAL A 92 0.91 -9.28 3.81
C VAL A 92 1.17 -9.13 5.30
N SER A 93 1.45 -7.91 5.77
CA SER A 93 1.76 -7.63 7.17
C SER A 93 0.61 -7.01 7.98
N HIS A 94 -0.57 -6.85 7.37
CA HIS A 94 -1.79 -6.51 8.11
C HIS A 94 -2.39 -7.77 8.74
N LEU A 95 -2.32 -7.88 10.07
CA LEU A 95 -2.68 -9.10 10.79
C LEU A 95 -4.19 -9.29 11.01
N LEU A 96 -4.99 -8.29 10.72
CA LEU A 96 -6.46 -8.35 10.86
C LEU A 96 -7.10 -8.68 9.51
N GLN A 97 -8.00 -9.66 9.51
CA GLN A 97 -8.82 -9.91 8.32
C GLN A 97 -9.94 -8.88 8.15
N THR A 98 -10.46 -8.36 9.28
CA THR A 98 -11.57 -7.40 9.30
C THR A 98 -11.39 -6.47 10.50
N PRO A 99 -11.48 -5.12 10.30
CA PRO A 99 -11.53 -4.47 8.98
C PRO A 99 -10.24 -4.68 8.18
N SER A 100 -10.33 -4.61 6.83
CA SER A 100 -9.14 -4.59 5.97
C SER A 100 -8.32 -3.32 6.21
N LEU A 101 -7.03 -3.34 5.87
CA LEU A 101 -6.21 -2.13 5.92
C LEU A 101 -6.77 -1.05 4.98
N ALA A 102 -7.24 -1.45 3.80
CA ALA A 102 -7.88 -0.56 2.85
C ALA A 102 -9.08 0.17 3.45
N ALA A 103 -9.92 -0.52 4.23
CA ALA A 103 -11.08 0.13 4.89
C ALA A 103 -10.64 1.18 5.91
N SER A 104 -9.61 0.90 6.70
CA SER A 104 -9.04 1.87 7.65
C SER A 104 -8.44 3.08 6.93
N VAL A 105 -7.69 2.85 5.85
CA VAL A 105 -7.10 3.92 5.04
C VAL A 105 -8.18 4.77 4.37
N THR A 106 -9.23 4.14 3.85
CA THR A 106 -10.38 4.83 3.22
C THR A 106 -10.97 5.88 4.16
N HIS A 107 -11.15 5.53 5.42
CA HIS A 107 -11.61 6.47 6.44
C HIS A 107 -10.63 7.63 6.67
N GLU A 108 -9.35 7.32 6.84
CA GLU A 108 -8.31 8.32 7.12
C GLU A 108 -8.11 9.35 6.00
N ILE A 109 -8.37 8.96 4.74
CA ILE A 109 -8.23 9.87 3.59
C ILE A 109 -9.55 10.52 3.16
N GLY A 110 -10.64 10.29 3.90
CA GLY A 110 -11.97 10.86 3.60
C GLY A 110 -12.66 10.25 2.37
N ALA A 111 -12.38 8.98 2.07
CA ALA A 111 -12.94 8.27 0.91
C ALA A 111 -14.11 7.33 1.27
N ASP A 112 -14.84 7.61 2.34
CA ASP A 112 -15.82 6.72 2.99
C ASP A 112 -16.96 6.18 2.09
N GLY A 113 -17.12 6.65 0.89
CA GLY A 113 -18.13 6.11 -0.03
C GLY A 113 -17.56 5.22 -1.12
N GLY A 114 -16.25 4.96 -1.12
CA GLY A 114 -15.57 4.10 -2.06
C GLY A 114 -15.55 2.63 -1.65
N ALA A 115 -15.27 1.74 -2.61
CA ALA A 115 -14.94 0.36 -2.30
C ALA A 115 -13.55 0.28 -1.65
N ALA A 116 -13.33 -0.70 -0.77
CA ALA A 116 -12.06 -0.86 -0.09
C ALA A 116 -11.76 -2.35 0.18
N PHE A 117 -10.59 -2.83 -0.27
CA PHE A 117 -10.15 -4.20 0.01
C PHE A 117 -8.64 -4.37 -0.14
N ASP A 118 -8.12 -5.37 0.57
CA ASP A 118 -6.71 -5.72 0.55
C ASP A 118 -6.42 -6.79 -0.51
N ILE A 119 -5.20 -6.78 -1.03
CA ILE A 119 -4.66 -7.79 -1.96
C ILE A 119 -3.47 -8.45 -1.29
N SER A 120 -3.57 -9.76 -1.04
CA SER A 120 -2.48 -10.57 -0.50
C SER A 120 -1.78 -11.32 -1.63
N ALA A 121 -0.73 -10.72 -2.19
CA ALA A 121 0.06 -11.29 -3.28
C ALA A 121 1.57 -10.94 -3.15
N ALA A 122 2.03 -10.70 -1.94
CA ALA A 122 3.41 -10.36 -1.62
C ALA A 122 3.96 -9.27 -2.56
N CYS A 123 5.18 -9.42 -3.05
CA CYS A 123 5.87 -8.43 -3.89
C CYS A 123 5.12 -8.11 -5.20
N ALA A 124 4.26 -8.99 -5.69
CA ALA A 124 3.45 -8.78 -6.89
C ALA A 124 2.16 -7.98 -6.63
N GLY A 125 1.74 -7.84 -5.36
CA GLY A 125 0.44 -7.26 -4.99
C GLY A 125 0.23 -5.86 -5.52
N PHE A 126 1.25 -4.98 -5.44
CA PHE A 126 1.13 -3.61 -5.95
C PHE A 126 0.92 -3.58 -7.47
N VAL A 127 1.64 -4.40 -8.23
CA VAL A 127 1.49 -4.48 -9.70
C VAL A 127 0.11 -5.01 -10.08
N TYR A 128 -0.39 -6.02 -9.36
CA TYR A 128 -1.76 -6.52 -9.56
C TYR A 128 -2.80 -5.46 -9.21
N GLY A 129 -2.59 -4.73 -8.11
CA GLY A 129 -3.46 -3.61 -7.73
C GLY A 129 -3.54 -2.53 -8.82
N VAL A 130 -2.40 -2.15 -9.40
CA VAL A 130 -2.36 -1.18 -10.52
C VAL A 130 -3.10 -1.70 -11.74
N SER A 131 -2.94 -2.98 -12.09
CA SER A 131 -3.68 -3.61 -13.19
C SER A 131 -5.18 -3.61 -12.93
N MET A 132 -5.61 -4.03 -11.73
CA MET A 132 -7.02 -4.01 -11.33
C MET A 132 -7.61 -2.59 -11.36
N ALA A 133 -6.88 -1.60 -10.86
CA ALA A 133 -7.31 -0.20 -10.90
C ALA A 133 -7.53 0.30 -12.33
N ALA A 134 -6.62 -0.04 -13.24
CA ALA A 134 -6.76 0.30 -14.65
C ALA A 134 -7.98 -0.37 -15.28
N ASP A 135 -8.27 -1.62 -14.92
CA ASP A 135 -9.47 -2.32 -15.40
C ASP A 135 -10.76 -1.75 -14.81
N MET A 136 -10.75 -1.35 -13.52
CA MET A 136 -11.90 -0.68 -12.88
C MET A 136 -12.26 0.64 -13.56
N VAL A 137 -11.25 1.44 -13.93
CA VAL A 137 -11.46 2.70 -14.68
C VAL A 137 -11.97 2.41 -16.08
N ARG A 138 -11.36 1.46 -16.78
CA ARG A 138 -11.76 1.11 -18.17
C ARG A 138 -13.13 0.47 -18.25
N SER A 139 -13.50 -0.35 -17.27
CA SER A 139 -14.83 -0.98 -17.22
C SER A 139 -15.94 -0.06 -16.73
N GLY A 140 -15.57 1.09 -16.10
CA GLY A 140 -16.53 1.98 -15.43
C GLY A 140 -17.04 1.42 -14.10
N SER A 141 -16.32 0.47 -13.48
CA SER A 141 -16.62 0.02 -12.11
C SER A 141 -16.41 1.14 -11.09
N VAL A 142 -15.54 2.08 -11.40
CA VAL A 142 -15.40 3.40 -10.76
C VAL A 142 -15.69 4.48 -11.79
N GLY A 143 -16.34 5.58 -11.40
CA GLY A 143 -16.71 6.63 -12.35
C GLY A 143 -17.66 7.65 -11.73
N GLY A 144 -18.27 8.50 -12.57
CA GLY A 144 -19.14 9.59 -12.11
C GLY A 144 -18.37 10.55 -11.19
N ASP A 145 -18.90 10.79 -10.00
CA ASP A 145 -18.29 11.68 -9.02
C ASP A 145 -17.06 11.06 -8.32
N ARG A 146 -16.79 9.76 -8.53
CA ARG A 146 -15.70 8.99 -7.88
C ARG A 146 -14.85 8.22 -8.89
N PRO A 147 -14.19 8.91 -9.84
CA PRO A 147 -13.46 8.26 -10.92
C PRO A 147 -12.06 7.77 -10.58
N TYR A 148 -11.57 8.03 -9.35
CA TYR A 148 -10.21 7.71 -8.96
C TYR A 148 -10.11 6.40 -8.18
N VAL A 149 -9.02 5.69 -8.40
CA VAL A 149 -8.62 4.52 -7.62
C VAL A 149 -7.27 4.82 -6.97
N VAL A 150 -7.18 4.62 -5.67
CA VAL A 150 -5.92 4.69 -4.91
C VAL A 150 -5.38 3.27 -4.77
N VAL A 151 -4.13 3.06 -5.21
CA VAL A 151 -3.42 1.78 -5.04
C VAL A 151 -2.24 2.00 -4.11
N ILE A 152 -2.14 1.21 -3.08
CA ILE A 152 -1.13 1.33 -2.03
C ILE A 152 -0.40 0.00 -1.89
N GLY A 153 0.94 0.03 -1.85
CA GLY A 153 1.75 -1.06 -1.33
C GLY A 153 2.27 -0.66 0.04
N ALA A 154 1.92 -1.37 1.08
CA ALA A 154 2.31 -1.03 2.45
C ALA A 154 2.70 -2.27 3.24
N GLU A 155 3.88 -2.22 3.85
CA GLU A 155 4.40 -3.33 4.66
C GLU A 155 5.09 -2.82 5.93
N ARG A 156 4.93 -3.58 7.00
CA ARG A 156 5.69 -3.48 8.24
C ARG A 156 6.27 -4.86 8.58
N LEU A 157 7.20 -5.31 7.74
CA LEU A 157 7.75 -6.67 7.82
C LEU A 157 8.51 -6.96 9.11
N THR A 158 8.99 -5.91 9.80
CA THR A 158 9.64 -6.05 11.12
C THR A 158 8.73 -6.67 12.17
N ASP A 159 7.41 -6.60 12.01
CA ASP A 159 6.44 -7.23 12.93
C ASP A 159 6.34 -8.75 12.72
N MET A 160 6.83 -9.26 11.59
CA MET A 160 6.76 -10.66 11.19
C MET A 160 8.14 -11.33 11.10
N THR A 161 9.23 -10.53 11.08
CA THR A 161 10.59 -11.04 10.93
C THR A 161 11.11 -11.60 12.23
N ASP A 162 11.58 -12.84 12.23
CA ASP A 162 12.36 -13.39 13.35
C ASP A 162 13.81 -12.92 13.23
N PHE A 163 14.17 -11.91 14.03
CA PHE A 163 15.53 -11.37 14.07
C PHE A 163 16.53 -12.28 14.83
N THR A 164 16.15 -13.47 15.25
CA THR A 164 17.06 -14.48 15.77
C THR A 164 17.47 -15.49 14.70
N ASP A 165 16.76 -15.54 13.60
CA ASP A 165 17.05 -16.41 12.45
C ASP A 165 17.51 -15.58 11.24
N ARG A 166 18.80 -15.77 10.89
CA ARG A 166 19.42 -15.13 9.73
C ARG A 166 18.71 -15.43 8.40
N SER A 167 17.99 -16.55 8.30
CA SER A 167 17.28 -16.91 7.06
C SER A 167 16.02 -16.09 6.82
N THR A 168 15.51 -15.44 7.87
CA THR A 168 14.29 -14.60 7.83
C THR A 168 14.57 -13.10 7.96
N ALA A 169 15.77 -12.72 8.40
CA ALA A 169 16.17 -11.33 8.71
C ALA A 169 16.82 -10.60 7.51
#